data_0ca4cebcf31165839639744a1c5c7baf
#
_entry.id   0ca4cebcf31165839639744a1c5c7baf
#
_cell.length_a   1.000
_cell.length_b   1.000
_cell.length_c   1.000
_cell.angle_alpha   90.00
_cell.angle_beta   90.00
_cell.angle_gamma   90.00
#
_symmetry.space_group_name_H-M   'P 1'
#
loop_
_entity.id
_entity.type
_entity.pdbx_description
1 polymer ?
#
loop_
_entity_poly.entity_id
_entity_poly.type
_entity_poly.pdbx_seq_one_letter_code
_entity_poly.pdbx_strand_id
1 'polypeptide(L)'
;MFRSKKTINYPFEKGKISPRYRGEHALRRYPSGEERCIACKLCEAVCPAQAITIESEERGDGSRKTTRYDIDMLKCIYCGLCQESCPVDAIVQGPNFEFATETREELYYNKEKLLENGDRWENILASNIKADKPYR
;
A
#
# COMPACT_ATOMS: atom_id res chain seq x y z
N MET A 1 -12.08 22.62 -35.87
CA MET A 1 -11.48 21.39 -36.41
C MET A 1 -9.94 21.37 -36.30
N PHE A 2 -9.24 22.49 -36.32
CA PHE A 2 -7.76 22.55 -36.38
C PHE A 2 -7.07 22.90 -35.05
N ARG A 3 -7.72 22.70 -33.88
CA ARG A 3 -7.06 22.87 -32.59
C ARG A 3 -6.27 21.63 -32.21
N SER A 4 -5.12 21.81 -31.57
CA SER A 4 -4.32 20.71 -31.02
C SER A 4 -5.14 19.86 -30.05
N LYS A 5 -4.93 18.56 -30.05
CA LYS A 5 -5.57 17.62 -29.10
C LYS A 5 -5.16 17.99 -27.69
N LYS A 6 -6.12 18.02 -26.74
CA LYS A 6 -5.89 18.28 -25.33
C LYS A 6 -5.78 17.01 -24.46
N THR A 7 -6.18 15.87 -25.03
CA THR A 7 -6.09 14.57 -24.36
C THR A 7 -4.67 14.03 -24.47
N ILE A 8 -4.18 13.42 -23.42
CA ILE A 8 -2.89 12.72 -23.40
C ILE A 8 -3.00 11.35 -24.08
N ASN A 9 -1.92 10.89 -24.69
CA ASN A 9 -1.85 9.61 -25.39
C ASN A 9 -1.43 8.49 -24.42
N TYR A 10 -2.34 8.12 -23.52
CA TYR A 10 -2.11 6.96 -22.62
C TYR A 10 -2.06 5.66 -23.45
N PRO A 11 -1.16 4.68 -23.16
CA PRO A 11 -0.20 4.63 -22.05
C PRO A 11 1.17 5.26 -22.33
N PHE A 12 1.41 5.83 -23.50
CA PHE A 12 2.70 6.43 -23.89
C PHE A 12 2.98 7.74 -23.17
N GLU A 13 1.92 8.46 -22.84
CA GLU A 13 1.96 9.66 -22.00
C GLU A 13 1.10 9.44 -20.75
N LYS A 14 1.65 9.79 -19.56
CA LYS A 14 0.96 9.66 -18.28
C LYS A 14 0.94 10.99 -17.56
N GLY A 15 -0.17 11.26 -16.86
CA GLY A 15 -0.29 12.42 -15.99
C GLY A 15 0.58 12.31 -14.73
N LYS A 16 0.90 13.45 -14.12
CA LYS A 16 1.59 13.50 -12.83
C LYS A 16 0.67 12.97 -11.73
N ILE A 17 1.25 12.17 -10.83
CA ILE A 17 0.54 11.62 -9.65
C ILE A 17 0.99 12.39 -8.40
N SER A 18 0.03 12.75 -7.56
CA SER A 18 0.29 13.43 -6.29
C SER A 18 0.99 12.48 -5.30
N PRO A 19 1.89 13.00 -4.42
CA PRO A 19 2.42 12.24 -3.30
C PRO A 19 1.37 11.67 -2.33
N ARG A 20 0.16 12.24 -2.35
CA ARG A 20 -0.98 11.81 -1.52
C ARG A 20 -1.94 10.88 -2.25
N TYR A 21 -1.60 10.47 -3.48
CA TYR A 21 -2.44 9.55 -4.23
C TYR A 21 -2.53 8.20 -3.52
N ARG A 22 -3.72 7.66 -3.47
CA ARG A 22 -4.03 6.38 -2.80
C ARG A 22 -4.23 5.29 -3.85
N GLY A 23 -3.11 4.70 -4.28
CA GLY A 23 -3.09 3.60 -5.23
C GLY A 23 -2.90 2.23 -4.57
N GLU A 24 -2.14 1.36 -5.21
CA GLU A 24 -1.88 -0.01 -4.78
C GLU A 24 -1.18 -0.05 -3.43
N HIS A 25 -1.64 -0.94 -2.55
CA HIS A 25 -1.08 -1.13 -1.21
C HIS A 25 0.29 -1.80 -1.24
N ALA A 26 1.13 -1.41 -0.29
CA ALA A 26 2.46 -1.98 -0.09
C ALA A 26 2.80 -2.07 1.40
N LEU A 27 3.53 -3.11 1.79
CA LEU A 27 4.15 -3.24 3.10
C LEU A 27 5.63 -2.85 3.01
N ARG A 28 6.07 -1.93 3.88
CA ARG A 28 7.43 -1.41 3.90
C ARG A 28 8.32 -2.18 4.86
N ARG A 29 9.62 -2.10 4.58
CA ARG A 29 10.70 -2.61 5.45
C ARG A 29 11.51 -1.47 6.03
N TYR A 30 12.25 -1.74 7.11
CA TYR A 30 13.33 -0.88 7.58
C TYR A 30 14.56 -1.02 6.65
N PRO A 31 15.51 -0.06 6.68
CA PRO A 31 16.75 -0.17 5.91
C PRO A 31 17.57 -1.43 6.22
N SER A 32 17.37 -2.02 7.40
CA SER A 32 17.97 -3.31 7.81
C SER A 32 17.38 -4.53 7.08
N GLY A 33 16.28 -4.37 6.32
CA GLY A 33 15.52 -5.45 5.70
C GLY A 33 14.42 -6.04 6.58
N GLU A 34 14.35 -5.69 7.86
CA GLU A 34 13.29 -6.11 8.78
C GLU A 34 11.94 -5.51 8.37
N GLU A 35 10.86 -6.29 8.52
CA GLU A 35 9.51 -5.81 8.29
C GLU A 35 9.14 -4.72 9.31
N ARG A 36 8.53 -3.63 8.85
CA ARG A 36 8.05 -2.57 9.75
C ARG A 36 6.83 -2.98 10.55
N CYS A 37 6.01 -3.88 10.02
CA CYS A 37 4.76 -4.30 10.64
C CYS A 37 5.01 -5.00 11.98
N ILE A 38 4.37 -4.50 13.03
CA ILE A 38 4.41 -5.04 14.41
C ILE A 38 3.13 -5.80 14.78
N ALA A 39 2.28 -6.09 13.81
CA ALA A 39 1.02 -6.83 14.00
C ALA A 39 0.07 -6.21 15.05
N CYS A 40 0.01 -4.89 15.15
CA CYS A 40 -0.87 -4.20 16.11
C CYS A 40 -2.36 -4.29 15.74
N LYS A 41 -2.70 -4.72 14.52
CA LYS A 41 -4.06 -4.88 13.98
C LYS A 41 -4.91 -3.61 13.90
N LEU A 42 -4.35 -2.43 14.10
CA LEU A 42 -5.11 -1.17 13.99
C LEU A 42 -5.66 -0.96 12.59
N CYS A 43 -4.90 -1.27 11.55
CA CYS A 43 -5.36 -1.16 10.16
C CYS A 43 -6.53 -2.10 9.83
N GLU A 44 -6.54 -3.31 10.42
CA GLU A 44 -7.67 -4.23 10.32
C GLU A 44 -8.92 -3.67 11.02
N ALA A 45 -8.75 -3.17 12.25
CA ALA A 45 -9.84 -2.63 13.05
C ALA A 45 -10.48 -1.37 12.44
N VAL A 46 -9.68 -0.49 11.84
CA VAL A 46 -10.15 0.77 11.25
C VAL A 46 -10.71 0.61 9.83
N CYS A 47 -10.48 -0.52 9.18
CA CYS A 47 -10.90 -0.74 7.80
C CYS A 47 -12.42 -0.76 7.65
N PRO A 48 -13.04 0.25 6.99
CA PRO A 48 -14.50 0.33 6.89
C PRO A 48 -15.08 -0.78 6.01
N ALA A 49 -14.29 -1.29 5.07
CA ALA A 49 -14.69 -2.38 4.17
C ALA A 49 -14.37 -3.78 4.72
N GLN A 50 -13.69 -3.88 5.87
CA GLN A 50 -13.19 -5.15 6.41
C GLN A 50 -12.40 -5.97 5.37
N ALA A 51 -11.57 -5.27 4.59
CA ALA A 51 -10.78 -5.86 3.51
C ALA A 51 -9.46 -6.45 3.98
N ILE A 52 -9.03 -6.17 5.21
CA ILE A 52 -7.73 -6.58 5.77
C ILE A 52 -7.95 -7.69 6.78
N THR A 53 -7.15 -8.75 6.69
CA THR A 53 -7.12 -9.87 7.64
C THR A 53 -5.69 -10.10 8.11
N ILE A 54 -5.47 -10.09 9.43
CA ILE A 54 -4.14 -10.22 10.03
C ILE A 54 -4.12 -11.35 11.05
N GLU A 55 -3.18 -12.28 10.90
CA GLU A 55 -2.81 -13.26 11.92
C GLU A 55 -1.40 -12.96 12.41
N SER A 56 -1.16 -13.16 13.68
CA SER A 56 0.10 -12.83 14.33
C SER A 56 0.55 -13.89 15.30
N GLU A 57 1.86 -14.05 15.42
CA GLU A 57 2.50 -14.91 16.42
C GLU A 57 3.56 -14.13 17.19
N GLU A 58 3.95 -14.68 18.33
CA GLU A 58 5.08 -14.20 19.13
C GLU A 58 6.37 -14.82 18.60
N ARG A 59 7.41 -14.00 18.42
CA ARG A 59 8.75 -14.48 18.09
C ARG A 59 9.45 -14.99 19.35
N GLY A 60 10.51 -15.77 19.15
CA GLY A 60 11.38 -16.25 20.24
C GLY A 60 12.05 -15.13 21.05
N ASP A 61 12.12 -13.91 20.53
CA ASP A 61 12.62 -12.71 21.21
C ASP A 61 11.53 -11.93 21.97
N GLY A 62 10.29 -12.43 21.99
CA GLY A 62 9.13 -11.77 22.60
C GLY A 62 8.48 -10.67 21.75
N SER A 63 9.00 -10.39 20.56
CA SER A 63 8.38 -9.43 19.65
C SER A 63 7.21 -10.05 18.88
N ARG A 64 6.29 -9.21 18.42
CA ARG A 64 5.14 -9.63 17.60
C ARG A 64 5.45 -9.56 16.11
N LYS A 65 5.06 -10.59 15.37
CA LYS A 65 5.19 -10.67 13.92
C LYS A 65 3.88 -11.12 13.27
N THR A 66 3.61 -10.66 12.08
CA THR A 66 2.52 -11.18 11.26
C THR A 66 2.93 -12.52 10.64
N THR A 67 2.09 -13.54 10.80
CA THR A 67 2.17 -14.80 10.03
C THR A 67 1.40 -14.66 8.73
N ARG A 68 0.26 -13.96 8.79
CA ARG A 68 -0.59 -13.70 7.64
C ARG A 68 -1.01 -12.23 7.61
N TYR A 69 -0.98 -11.65 6.43
CA TYR A 69 -1.45 -10.30 6.19
C TYR A 69 -2.07 -10.25 4.79
N ASP A 70 -3.38 -10.31 4.73
CA ASP A 70 -4.12 -10.35 3.47
C ASP A 70 -4.96 -9.10 3.27
N ILE A 71 -5.02 -8.62 2.04
CA ILE A 71 -5.92 -7.54 1.62
C ILE A 71 -6.73 -8.01 0.42
N ASP A 72 -8.05 -7.98 0.54
CA ASP A 72 -8.94 -8.12 -0.61
C ASP A 72 -9.06 -6.75 -1.32
N MET A 73 -8.34 -6.61 -2.43
CA MET A 73 -8.28 -5.35 -3.19
C MET A 73 -9.62 -4.98 -3.83
N LEU A 74 -10.54 -5.95 -3.99
CA LEU A 74 -11.89 -5.70 -4.50
C LEU A 74 -12.86 -5.23 -3.44
N LYS A 75 -12.65 -5.60 -2.17
CA LYS A 75 -13.41 -5.03 -1.04
C LYS A 75 -12.90 -3.64 -0.67
N CYS A 76 -11.61 -3.41 -0.84
CA CYS A 76 -10.96 -2.16 -0.48
C CYS A 76 -11.58 -0.97 -1.22
N ILE A 77 -11.87 0.10 -0.49
CA ILE A 77 -12.37 1.37 -1.06
C ILE A 77 -11.29 2.45 -1.18
N TYR A 78 -10.03 2.10 -0.95
CA TYR A 78 -8.87 2.99 -1.07
C TYR A 78 -9.00 4.29 -0.25
N CYS A 79 -9.60 4.22 0.91
CA CYS A 79 -9.85 5.38 1.78
C CYS A 79 -8.59 5.91 2.49
N GLY A 80 -7.54 5.09 2.63
CA GLY A 80 -6.29 5.48 3.27
C GLY A 80 -6.27 5.43 4.80
N LEU A 81 -7.35 5.03 5.46
CA LEU A 81 -7.42 4.96 6.93
C LEU A 81 -6.40 3.95 7.50
N CYS A 82 -6.08 2.88 6.77
CA CYS A 82 -5.07 1.90 7.18
C CYS A 82 -3.68 2.53 7.30
N GLN A 83 -3.27 3.35 6.33
CA GLN A 83 -1.97 4.03 6.39
C GLN A 83 -1.93 5.13 7.45
N GLU A 84 -3.05 5.81 7.69
CA GLU A 84 -3.15 6.85 8.74
C GLU A 84 -3.07 6.24 10.14
N SER A 85 -3.67 5.07 10.35
CA SER A 85 -3.68 4.38 11.64
C SER A 85 -2.40 3.63 11.96
N CYS A 86 -1.51 3.42 10.98
CA CYS A 86 -0.30 2.64 11.17
C CYS A 86 0.76 3.42 11.96
N PRO A 87 1.15 2.98 13.17
CA PRO A 87 2.10 3.72 14.01
C PRO A 87 3.54 3.66 13.50
N VAL A 88 3.86 2.76 12.59
CA VAL A 88 5.22 2.50 12.09
C VAL A 88 5.36 2.73 10.59
N ASP A 89 4.36 3.29 9.93
CA ASP A 89 4.34 3.47 8.46
C ASP A 89 4.66 2.18 7.68
N ALA A 90 4.11 1.06 8.14
CA ALA A 90 4.31 -0.24 7.52
C ALA A 90 3.43 -0.42 6.29
N ILE A 91 2.10 -0.25 6.47
CA ILE A 91 1.15 -0.27 5.36
C ILE A 91 1.00 1.12 4.76
N VAL A 92 1.19 1.23 3.45
CA VAL A 92 1.05 2.48 2.72
C VAL A 92 0.35 2.23 1.39
N GLN A 93 -0.28 3.27 0.85
CA GLN A 93 -0.82 3.26 -0.51
C GLN A 93 0.17 3.94 -1.44
N GLY A 94 0.62 3.19 -2.44
CA GLY A 94 1.62 3.65 -3.40
C GLY A 94 1.02 4.44 -4.58
N PRO A 95 1.88 4.88 -5.49
CA PRO A 95 1.46 5.64 -6.66
C PRO A 95 0.94 4.76 -7.80
N ASN A 96 1.11 3.43 -7.71
CA ASN A 96 0.71 2.52 -8.77
C ASN A 96 -0.81 2.38 -8.84
N PHE A 97 -1.37 2.58 -10.04
CA PHE A 97 -2.78 2.34 -10.36
C PHE A 97 -2.97 1.27 -11.44
N GLU A 98 -1.88 0.83 -12.08
CA GLU A 98 -1.90 -0.11 -13.20
C GLU A 98 -1.72 -1.54 -12.69
N PHE A 99 -2.70 -2.05 -11.96
CA PHE A 99 -2.70 -3.41 -11.40
C PHE A 99 -3.98 -4.18 -11.73
N ALA A 100 -4.55 -3.91 -12.90
CA ALA A 100 -5.69 -4.68 -13.41
C ALA A 100 -5.28 -6.13 -13.68
N THR A 101 -6.16 -7.06 -13.36
CA THR A 101 -5.97 -8.51 -13.52
C THR A 101 -7.16 -9.15 -14.23
N GLU A 102 -7.00 -10.37 -14.70
CA GLU A 102 -8.06 -11.10 -15.40
C GLU A 102 -9.03 -11.78 -14.43
N THR A 103 -8.55 -12.19 -13.26
CA THR A 103 -9.34 -12.92 -12.26
C THR A 103 -9.40 -12.20 -10.92
N ARG A 104 -10.45 -12.49 -10.14
CA ARG A 104 -10.65 -11.93 -8.80
C ARG A 104 -9.59 -12.39 -7.82
N GLU A 105 -9.16 -13.63 -7.93
CA GLU A 105 -8.19 -14.26 -7.01
C GLU A 105 -6.84 -13.57 -7.04
N GLU A 106 -6.42 -13.04 -8.19
CA GLU A 106 -5.18 -12.29 -8.34
C GLU A 106 -5.18 -10.95 -7.58
N LEU A 107 -6.37 -10.42 -7.27
CA LEU A 107 -6.55 -9.21 -6.47
C LEU A 107 -6.72 -9.50 -4.97
N TYR A 108 -6.59 -10.74 -4.57
CA TYR A 108 -6.47 -11.11 -3.16
C TYR A 108 -4.99 -11.13 -2.77
N TYR A 109 -4.50 -10.00 -2.28
CA TYR A 109 -3.09 -9.81 -1.98
C TYR A 109 -2.71 -10.44 -0.66
N ASN A 110 -1.69 -11.29 -0.68
CA ASN A 110 -1.07 -11.84 0.49
C ASN A 110 0.11 -10.97 0.97
N LYS A 111 0.69 -11.34 2.12
CA LYS A 111 1.83 -10.64 2.72
C LYS A 111 3.03 -10.53 1.78
N GLU A 112 3.36 -11.61 1.06
CA GLU A 112 4.51 -11.66 0.15
C GLU A 112 4.34 -10.66 -1.00
N LYS A 113 3.16 -10.61 -1.61
CA LYS A 113 2.83 -9.65 -2.67
C LYS A 113 2.92 -8.20 -2.19
N LEU A 114 2.44 -7.93 -0.98
CA LEU A 114 2.50 -6.60 -0.40
C LEU A 114 3.93 -6.16 -0.07
N LEU A 115 4.78 -7.07 0.40
CA LEU A 115 6.20 -6.81 0.64
C LEU A 115 6.96 -6.60 -0.67
N GLU A 116 6.68 -7.41 -1.69
CA GLU A 116 7.25 -7.22 -3.03
C GLU A 116 6.91 -5.84 -3.61
N ASN A 117 5.67 -5.40 -3.46
CA ASN A 117 5.26 -4.05 -3.84
C ASN A 117 6.04 -2.99 -3.06
N GLY A 118 6.24 -3.19 -1.75
CA GLY A 118 7.04 -2.32 -0.91
C GLY A 118 8.48 -2.19 -1.40
N ASP A 119 9.12 -3.30 -1.68
CA ASP A 119 10.50 -3.34 -2.18
C ASP A 119 10.63 -2.67 -3.56
N ARG A 120 9.66 -2.90 -4.44
CA ARG A 120 9.62 -2.31 -5.79
C ARG A 120 9.48 -0.79 -5.77
N TRP A 121 8.65 -0.25 -4.89
CA TRP A 121 8.25 1.16 -4.87
C TRP A 121 8.90 1.97 -3.74
N GLU A 122 9.79 1.40 -2.93
CA GLU A 122 10.32 2.02 -1.70
C GLU A 122 10.88 3.43 -1.93
N ASN A 123 11.63 3.65 -3.00
CA ASN A 123 12.22 4.97 -3.30
C ASN A 123 11.16 6.06 -3.46
N ILE A 124 10.06 5.73 -4.15
CA ILE A 124 8.96 6.67 -4.37
C ILE A 124 8.12 6.80 -3.11
N LEU A 125 7.84 5.69 -2.42
CA LEU A 125 7.09 5.69 -1.17
C LEU A 125 7.79 6.54 -0.10
N ALA A 126 9.08 6.37 0.08
CA ALA A 126 9.86 7.17 1.03
C ALA A 126 9.85 8.67 0.69
N SER A 127 9.98 9.00 -0.60
CA SER A 127 9.90 10.38 -1.08
C SER A 127 8.52 10.99 -0.84
N ASN A 128 7.44 10.25 -1.13
CA ASN A 128 6.07 10.70 -0.93
C ASN A 128 5.75 10.93 0.55
N ILE A 129 6.16 10.01 1.44
CA ILE A 129 5.98 10.15 2.88
C ILE A 129 6.74 11.38 3.41
N LYS A 130 7.96 11.60 2.93
CA LYS A 130 8.75 12.80 3.30
C LYS A 130 8.06 14.09 2.85
N ALA A 131 7.50 14.10 1.65
CA ALA A 131 6.76 15.26 1.12
C ALA A 131 5.46 15.53 1.86
N ASP A 132 4.78 14.47 2.35
CA ASP A 132 3.50 14.58 3.07
C ASP A 132 3.67 14.84 4.58
N LYS A 133 4.83 14.51 5.15
CA LYS A 133 5.12 14.65 6.59
C LYS A 133 4.77 16.02 7.20
N PRO A 134 5.01 17.18 6.54
CA PRO A 134 4.66 18.49 7.11
C PRO A 134 3.15 18.70 7.28
N TYR A 135 2.32 17.89 6.66
CA TYR A 135 0.86 18.02 6.63
C TYR A 135 0.12 16.91 7.41
N ARG A 136 0.86 16.05 8.06
CA ARG A 136 0.33 14.95 8.89
C ARG A 136 0.30 15.32 10.37
#